data_c981b5888dc272f0542fbd84337c472e
#
_entry.id   c981b5888dc272f0542fbd84337c472e
#
_cell.length_a   1.000
_cell.length_b   1.000
_cell.length_c   1.000
_cell.angle_alpha   90.00
_cell.angle_beta   90.00
_cell.angle_gamma   90.00
#
_symmetry.space_group_name_H-M   'P 1'
#
loop_
_entity.id
_entity.type
_entity.pdbx_description
1 polymer ?
#
loop_
_entity_poly.entity_id
_entity_poly.type
_entity_poly.pdbx_seq_one_letter_code
_entity_poly.pdbx_strand_id
1 'polypeptide(L)'
;MTTSLSVGNCSATLLRPLGARHDSGPARVVAVSGGIGSGKSSVTSTFARLGGHVADADAIARQILEPGQPALARVAERFGTDLIREDGTLDRAGLARRVFAGEGSAERVAALNAITLPVIEARAWSILRGAPQGALAVYDIPLLIEGDYADRFDAVVIVDAPVEERVKRLEGRGVAPEDARARIRAQASSEERRAIATIWIDNEGSAADLEEVARLVYERWLTPDVA
;
A
#
# COMPACT_ATOMS: atom_id res chain seq x y z
N MET A 1 5.91 22.79 15.67
CA MET A 1 6.09 22.09 14.37
C MET A 1 5.04 22.58 13.42
N THR A 2 5.36 22.81 12.15
CA THR A 2 4.38 23.14 11.11
C THR A 2 3.49 21.93 10.89
N THR A 3 2.18 22.08 10.98
CA THR A 3 1.21 20.99 10.84
C THR A 3 0.67 20.85 9.42
N SER A 4 1.08 21.71 8.50
CA SER A 4 0.68 21.69 7.08
C SER A 4 1.85 22.05 6.18
N LEU A 5 1.93 21.37 5.02
CA LEU A 5 2.89 21.59 3.94
C LEU A 5 2.10 21.68 2.64
N SER A 6 2.50 22.54 1.69
CA SER A 6 1.81 22.69 0.40
C SER A 6 2.80 22.98 -0.71
N VAL A 7 2.56 22.40 -1.88
CA VAL A 7 3.27 22.65 -3.14
C VAL A 7 2.27 22.55 -4.29
N GLY A 8 2.10 23.61 -5.05
CA GLY A 8 1.07 23.68 -6.08
C GLY A 8 -0.31 23.34 -5.49
N ASN A 9 -1.01 22.40 -6.11
CA ASN A 9 -2.30 21.91 -5.64
C ASN A 9 -2.20 20.60 -4.81
N CYS A 10 -1.00 20.26 -4.34
CA CYS A 10 -0.81 19.17 -3.38
C CYS A 10 -0.57 19.73 -1.99
N SER A 11 -1.10 19.06 -0.98
CA SER A 11 -0.84 19.42 0.41
C SER A 11 -0.69 18.19 1.30
N ALA A 12 0.00 18.36 2.42
CA ALA A 12 0.06 17.37 3.49
C ALA A 12 -0.33 18.02 4.82
N THR A 13 -1.11 17.32 5.61
CA THR A 13 -1.56 17.75 6.93
C THR A 13 -1.20 16.70 7.97
N LEU A 14 -0.53 17.11 9.04
CA LEU A 14 -0.30 16.29 10.22
C LEU A 14 -1.55 16.32 11.08
N LEU A 15 -2.31 15.24 11.07
CA LEU A 15 -3.60 15.12 11.78
C LEU A 15 -3.43 14.66 13.23
N ARG A 16 -2.36 13.91 13.51
CA ARG A 16 -2.07 13.33 14.82
C ARG A 16 -0.57 13.40 15.11
N PRO A 17 -0.17 13.40 16.40
CA PRO A 17 1.23 13.25 16.75
C PRO A 17 1.86 11.99 16.13
N LEU A 18 3.10 12.10 15.72
CA LEU A 18 3.88 10.94 15.28
C LEU A 18 4.26 10.07 16.48
N GLY A 19 4.34 8.76 16.29
CA GLY A 19 4.96 7.85 17.25
C GLY A 19 6.40 8.24 17.56
N ALA A 20 6.89 7.77 18.69
CA ALA A 20 8.27 8.02 19.10
C ALA A 20 9.26 7.41 18.10
N ARG A 21 10.46 8.02 18.01
CA ARG A 21 11.57 7.38 17.29
C ARG A 21 12.14 6.24 18.12
N HIS A 22 12.53 5.17 17.44
CA HIS A 22 13.21 4.06 18.10
C HIS A 22 14.72 4.31 18.18
N ASP A 23 15.34 3.95 19.29
CA ASP A 23 16.79 4.09 19.49
C ASP A 23 17.59 2.98 18.81
N SER A 24 16.94 1.88 18.43
CA SER A 24 17.54 0.74 17.75
C SER A 24 16.68 0.27 16.58
N GLY A 25 17.33 -0.17 15.50
CA GLY A 25 16.66 -0.55 14.26
C GLY A 25 16.18 0.65 13.45
N PRO A 26 15.08 0.56 12.71
CA PRO A 26 14.52 1.69 11.97
C PRO A 26 14.08 2.80 12.93
N ALA A 27 14.29 4.06 12.52
CA ALA A 27 13.89 5.22 13.31
C ALA A 27 12.36 5.28 13.53
N ARG A 28 11.60 4.89 12.52
CA ARG A 28 10.14 4.72 12.56
C ARG A 28 9.70 3.65 11.57
N VAL A 29 8.60 3.00 11.87
CA VAL A 29 7.89 2.11 10.95
C VAL A 29 6.59 2.79 10.53
N VAL A 30 6.46 3.09 9.25
CA VAL A 30 5.37 3.89 8.69
C VAL A 30 4.58 3.08 7.67
N ALA A 31 3.26 3.09 7.80
CA ALA A 31 2.38 2.60 6.73
C ALA A 31 2.10 3.71 5.72
N VAL A 32 2.15 3.39 4.42
CA VAL A 32 1.65 4.26 3.35
C VAL A 32 0.50 3.56 2.67
N SER A 33 -0.67 4.19 2.68
CA SER A 33 -1.88 3.66 2.06
C SER A 33 -2.62 4.75 1.28
N GLY A 34 -3.66 4.36 0.57
CA GLY A 34 -4.48 5.28 -0.22
C GLY A 34 -5.33 4.53 -1.24
N GLY A 35 -6.39 5.19 -1.70
CA GLY A 35 -7.28 4.60 -2.68
C GLY A 35 -6.62 4.37 -4.04
N ILE A 36 -7.18 3.47 -4.82
CA ILE A 36 -6.73 3.23 -6.20
C ILE A 36 -6.72 4.56 -6.98
N GLY A 37 -5.62 4.87 -7.68
CA GLY A 37 -5.47 6.12 -8.44
C GLY A 37 -5.11 7.36 -7.62
N SER A 38 -4.93 7.26 -6.28
CA SER A 38 -4.61 8.41 -5.42
C SER A 38 -3.20 8.97 -5.62
N GLY A 39 -2.25 8.18 -6.11
CA GLY A 39 -0.84 8.57 -6.22
C GLY A 39 0.07 7.94 -5.17
N LYS A 40 -0.42 6.99 -4.37
CA LYS A 40 0.35 6.27 -3.34
C LYS A 40 1.74 5.82 -3.80
N SER A 41 1.83 5.20 -4.97
CA SER A 41 3.10 4.68 -5.51
C SER A 41 4.13 5.78 -5.81
N SER A 42 3.72 7.01 -6.14
CA SER A 42 4.64 8.14 -6.27
C SER A 42 5.23 8.53 -4.92
N VAL A 43 4.41 8.54 -3.88
CA VAL A 43 4.86 8.84 -2.50
C VAL A 43 5.84 7.77 -2.01
N THR A 44 5.49 6.48 -2.14
CA THR A 44 6.38 5.39 -1.70
C THR A 44 7.69 5.34 -2.52
N SER A 45 7.63 5.60 -3.83
CA SER A 45 8.84 5.71 -4.65
C SER A 45 9.71 6.89 -4.24
N THR A 46 9.12 8.02 -3.87
CA THR A 46 9.87 9.17 -3.36
C THR A 46 10.54 8.84 -2.03
N PHE A 47 9.82 8.20 -1.10
CA PHE A 47 10.41 7.75 0.17
C PHE A 47 11.57 6.77 -0.06
N ALA A 48 11.44 5.84 -1.01
CA ALA A 48 12.53 4.92 -1.37
C ALA A 48 13.77 5.64 -1.90
N ARG A 49 13.60 6.64 -2.80
CA ARG A 49 14.71 7.45 -3.33
C ARG A 49 15.43 8.26 -2.25
N LEU A 50 14.72 8.63 -1.19
CA LEU A 50 15.28 9.36 -0.04
C LEU A 50 15.90 8.44 1.03
N GLY A 51 16.02 7.15 0.76
CA GLY A 51 16.63 6.18 1.67
C GLY A 51 15.65 5.42 2.56
N GLY A 52 14.35 5.56 2.34
CA GLY A 52 13.33 4.74 3.01
C GLY A 52 13.44 3.26 2.61
N HIS A 53 13.38 2.37 3.59
CA HIS A 53 13.42 0.93 3.40
C HIS A 53 12.00 0.40 3.21
N VAL A 54 11.62 0.11 1.95
CA VAL A 54 10.23 -0.15 1.56
C VAL A 54 9.93 -1.64 1.48
N ALA A 55 8.87 -2.08 2.16
CA ALA A 55 8.19 -3.35 1.95
C ALA A 55 6.90 -3.08 1.15
N ASP A 56 6.81 -3.56 -0.07
CA ASP A 56 5.65 -3.43 -0.96
C ASP A 56 4.79 -4.70 -0.87
N ALA A 57 3.59 -4.59 -0.30
CA ALA A 57 2.66 -5.71 -0.13
C ALA A 57 2.25 -6.37 -1.45
N ASP A 58 2.04 -5.57 -2.51
CA ASP A 58 1.66 -6.10 -3.83
C ASP A 58 2.82 -6.85 -4.51
N ALA A 59 4.05 -6.35 -4.36
CA ALA A 59 5.24 -7.04 -4.84
C ALA A 59 5.46 -8.36 -4.07
N ILE A 60 5.34 -8.34 -2.76
CA ILE A 60 5.43 -9.54 -1.91
C ILE A 60 4.35 -10.55 -2.28
N ALA A 61 3.09 -10.11 -2.47
CA ALA A 61 1.99 -10.99 -2.88
C ALA A 61 2.25 -11.67 -4.24
N ARG A 62 2.98 -11.01 -5.13
CA ARG A 62 3.43 -11.63 -6.38
C ARG A 62 4.53 -12.65 -6.16
N GLN A 63 5.53 -12.31 -5.34
CA GLN A 63 6.70 -13.16 -5.06
C GLN A 63 6.34 -14.46 -4.34
N ILE A 64 5.45 -14.43 -3.36
CA ILE A 64 5.06 -15.62 -2.60
C ILE A 64 4.28 -16.66 -3.44
N LEU A 65 3.81 -16.26 -4.63
CA LEU A 65 3.13 -17.13 -5.60
C LEU A 65 3.98 -17.41 -6.85
N GLU A 66 5.29 -17.24 -6.76
CA GLU A 66 6.24 -17.66 -7.79
C GLU A 66 6.52 -19.17 -7.71
N PRO A 67 7.00 -19.78 -8.80
CA PRO A 67 7.35 -21.21 -8.81
C PRO A 67 8.28 -21.60 -7.65
N GLY A 68 7.95 -22.71 -6.99
CA GLY A 68 8.70 -23.22 -5.84
C GLY A 68 8.34 -22.61 -4.48
N GLN A 69 7.50 -21.60 -4.44
CA GLN A 69 7.05 -21.00 -3.17
C GLN A 69 5.99 -21.86 -2.47
N PRO A 70 6.10 -22.08 -1.14
CA PRO A 70 5.11 -22.89 -0.39
C PRO A 70 3.67 -22.37 -0.48
N ALA A 71 3.47 -21.05 -0.57
CA ALA A 71 2.16 -20.46 -0.71
C ALA A 71 1.51 -20.82 -2.05
N LEU A 72 2.28 -20.90 -3.14
CA LEU A 72 1.78 -21.35 -4.45
C LEU A 72 1.22 -22.79 -4.38
N ALA A 73 1.95 -23.71 -3.74
CA ALA A 73 1.50 -25.10 -3.57
C ALA A 73 0.16 -25.16 -2.81
N ARG A 74 0.01 -24.41 -1.72
CA ARG A 74 -1.25 -24.34 -0.94
C ARG A 74 -2.40 -23.72 -1.75
N VAL A 75 -2.12 -22.72 -2.58
CA VAL A 75 -3.12 -22.13 -3.48
C VAL A 75 -3.55 -23.14 -4.53
N ALA A 76 -2.61 -23.88 -5.14
CA ALA A 76 -2.92 -24.93 -6.10
C ALA A 76 -3.74 -26.07 -5.47
N GLU A 77 -3.39 -26.52 -4.26
CA GLU A 77 -4.15 -27.53 -3.51
C GLU A 77 -5.60 -27.06 -3.23
N ARG A 78 -5.76 -25.81 -2.84
CA ARG A 78 -7.09 -25.27 -2.45
C ARG A 78 -7.97 -24.89 -3.63
N PHE A 79 -7.39 -24.39 -4.72
CA PHE A 79 -8.12 -23.81 -5.85
C PHE A 79 -7.98 -24.59 -7.16
N GLY A 80 -7.12 -25.59 -7.22
CA GLY A 80 -6.93 -26.48 -8.36
C GLY A 80 -5.52 -26.43 -8.92
N THR A 81 -4.95 -27.60 -9.17
CA THR A 81 -3.61 -27.77 -9.75
C THR A 81 -3.55 -27.38 -11.23
N ASP A 82 -4.71 -27.32 -11.91
CA ASP A 82 -4.86 -26.82 -13.26
C ASP A 82 -4.53 -25.32 -13.42
N LEU A 83 -4.44 -24.59 -12.30
CA LEU A 83 -3.97 -23.21 -12.26
C LEU A 83 -2.44 -23.09 -12.40
N ILE A 84 -1.69 -24.19 -12.29
CA ILE A 84 -0.25 -24.19 -12.49
C ILE A 84 0.03 -24.56 -13.94
N ARG A 85 0.70 -23.64 -14.65
CA ARG A 85 1.11 -23.84 -16.04
C ARG A 85 2.25 -24.85 -16.14
N GLU A 86 2.55 -25.30 -17.35
CA GLU A 86 3.64 -26.24 -17.63
C GLU A 86 5.03 -25.73 -17.17
N ASP A 87 5.23 -24.41 -17.20
CA ASP A 87 6.44 -23.74 -16.71
C ASP A 87 6.49 -23.56 -15.18
N GLY A 88 5.50 -24.08 -14.46
CA GLY A 88 5.37 -23.96 -13.00
C GLY A 88 4.78 -22.63 -12.53
N THR A 89 4.46 -21.69 -13.41
CA THR A 89 3.88 -20.41 -13.04
C THR A 89 2.36 -20.49 -12.78
N LEU A 90 1.86 -19.57 -11.94
CA LEU A 90 0.44 -19.47 -11.64
C LEU A 90 -0.34 -18.80 -12.79
N ASP A 91 -1.43 -19.37 -13.25
CA ASP A 91 -2.44 -18.66 -14.03
C ASP A 91 -3.20 -17.68 -13.14
N ARG A 92 -2.65 -16.47 -12.99
CA ARG A 92 -3.24 -15.41 -12.14
C ARG A 92 -4.64 -15.01 -12.60
N ALA A 93 -4.88 -15.00 -13.92
CA ALA A 93 -6.20 -14.68 -14.47
C ALA A 93 -7.21 -15.79 -14.18
N GLY A 94 -6.80 -17.06 -14.30
CA GLY A 94 -7.59 -18.23 -13.91
C GLY A 94 -7.94 -18.21 -12.42
N LEU A 95 -6.97 -17.96 -11.56
CA LEU A 95 -7.19 -17.82 -10.11
C LEU A 95 -8.16 -16.68 -9.82
N ALA A 96 -7.97 -15.52 -10.43
CA ALA A 96 -8.86 -14.36 -10.21
C ALA A 96 -10.30 -14.69 -10.61
N ARG A 97 -10.53 -15.31 -11.77
CA ARG A 97 -11.86 -15.76 -12.18
C ARG A 97 -12.47 -16.75 -11.17
N ARG A 98 -11.66 -17.71 -10.69
CA ARG A 98 -12.10 -18.75 -9.74
C ARG A 98 -12.45 -18.16 -8.38
N VAL A 99 -11.70 -17.18 -7.91
CA VAL A 99 -11.89 -16.59 -6.59
C VAL A 99 -12.97 -15.52 -6.56
N PHE A 100 -13.00 -14.62 -7.56
CA PHE A 100 -13.85 -13.42 -7.50
C PHE A 100 -15.15 -13.52 -8.26
N ALA A 101 -15.38 -14.55 -9.11
CA ALA A 101 -16.58 -14.64 -9.91
C ALA A 101 -17.69 -15.45 -9.22
N GLY A 102 -18.95 -14.95 -9.33
CA GLY A 102 -20.15 -15.68 -8.97
C GLY A 102 -20.40 -15.86 -7.48
N GLU A 103 -21.41 -16.68 -7.18
CA GLU A 103 -21.86 -17.01 -5.82
C GLU A 103 -20.74 -17.69 -5.02
N GLY A 104 -20.65 -17.41 -3.70
CA GLY A 104 -19.60 -17.96 -2.82
C GLY A 104 -18.22 -17.31 -3.02
N SER A 105 -18.12 -16.16 -3.73
CA SER A 105 -16.84 -15.46 -3.91
C SER A 105 -16.25 -14.96 -2.58
N ALA A 106 -17.08 -14.57 -1.63
CA ALA A 106 -16.61 -14.09 -0.32
C ALA A 106 -15.83 -15.18 0.44
N GLU A 107 -16.35 -16.43 0.46
CA GLU A 107 -15.66 -17.56 1.10
C GLU A 107 -14.36 -17.92 0.38
N ARG A 108 -14.35 -17.83 -0.96
CA ARG A 108 -13.13 -18.11 -1.75
C ARG A 108 -12.07 -17.04 -1.54
N VAL A 109 -12.47 -15.77 -1.46
CA VAL A 109 -11.56 -14.66 -1.10
C VAL A 109 -11.01 -14.88 0.31
N ALA A 110 -11.86 -15.22 1.29
CA ALA A 110 -11.42 -15.51 2.65
C ALA A 110 -10.43 -16.69 2.68
N ALA A 111 -10.67 -17.74 1.90
CA ALA A 111 -9.76 -18.89 1.80
C ALA A 111 -8.42 -18.52 1.16
N LEU A 112 -8.40 -17.68 0.11
CA LEU A 112 -7.16 -17.18 -0.49
C LEU A 112 -6.40 -16.31 0.51
N ASN A 113 -7.08 -15.39 1.17
CA ASN A 113 -6.49 -14.52 2.18
C ASN A 113 -5.90 -15.31 3.34
N ALA A 114 -6.55 -16.36 3.82
CA ALA A 114 -6.04 -17.22 4.89
C ALA A 114 -4.72 -17.94 4.50
N ILE A 115 -4.49 -18.18 3.21
CA ILE A 115 -3.23 -18.73 2.72
C ILE A 115 -2.16 -17.65 2.55
N THR A 116 -2.52 -16.50 1.99
CA THR A 116 -1.55 -15.51 1.49
C THR A 116 -1.20 -14.43 2.51
N LEU A 117 -2.19 -13.88 3.24
CA LEU A 117 -1.96 -12.75 4.14
C LEU A 117 -0.92 -13.04 5.23
N PRO A 118 -0.93 -14.20 5.94
CA PRO A 118 0.10 -14.47 6.96
C PRO A 118 1.53 -14.51 6.39
N VAL A 119 1.67 -15.00 5.14
CA VAL A 119 2.98 -15.09 4.47
C VAL A 119 3.44 -13.71 4.01
N ILE A 120 2.53 -12.91 3.44
CA ILE A 120 2.80 -11.52 3.04
C ILE A 120 3.23 -10.72 4.27
N GLU A 121 2.47 -10.80 5.35
CA GLU A 121 2.74 -10.07 6.59
C GLU A 121 4.10 -10.46 7.18
N ALA A 122 4.36 -11.75 7.35
CA ALA A 122 5.64 -12.23 7.88
C ALA A 122 6.83 -11.74 7.04
N ARG A 123 6.70 -11.76 5.70
CA ARG A 123 7.73 -11.28 4.78
C ARG A 123 7.90 -9.76 4.87
N ALA A 124 6.80 -9.00 4.90
CA ALA A 124 6.84 -7.55 5.04
C ALA A 124 7.54 -7.14 6.35
N TRP A 125 7.13 -7.72 7.48
CA TRP A 125 7.78 -7.43 8.77
C TRP A 125 9.24 -7.87 8.82
N SER A 126 9.62 -8.94 8.11
CA SER A 126 11.04 -9.32 7.97
C SER A 126 11.83 -8.24 7.23
N ILE A 127 11.27 -7.68 6.14
CA ILE A 127 11.88 -6.58 5.40
C ILE A 127 11.99 -5.34 6.30
N LEU A 128 10.90 -4.91 6.92
CA LEU A 128 10.87 -3.71 7.76
C LEU A 128 11.86 -3.75 8.91
N ARG A 129 11.97 -4.91 9.59
CA ARG A 129 12.96 -5.11 10.67
C ARG A 129 14.40 -5.16 10.16
N GLY A 130 14.61 -5.49 8.89
CA GLY A 130 15.92 -5.43 8.23
C GLY A 130 16.35 -4.04 7.78
N ALA A 131 15.54 -3.01 8.04
CA ALA A 131 15.91 -1.63 7.71
C ALA A 131 17.17 -1.20 8.49
N PRO A 132 18.08 -0.44 7.86
CA PRO A 132 19.25 0.12 8.54
C PRO A 132 18.86 0.91 9.78
N GLN A 133 19.76 0.95 10.77
CA GLN A 133 19.56 1.75 11.97
C GLN A 133 19.34 3.22 11.59
N GLY A 134 18.31 3.83 12.15
CA GLY A 134 17.94 5.21 11.90
C GLY A 134 17.20 5.46 10.58
N ALA A 135 17.10 4.48 9.68
CA ALA A 135 16.33 4.62 8.46
C ALA A 135 14.82 4.61 8.72
N LEU A 136 14.05 5.19 7.79
CA LEU A 136 12.60 5.05 7.79
C LEU A 136 12.23 3.68 7.19
N ALA A 137 11.51 2.83 7.94
CA ALA A 137 10.91 1.61 7.40
C ALA A 137 9.50 1.92 6.90
N VAL A 138 9.19 1.58 5.66
CA VAL A 138 7.95 1.96 4.98
C VAL A 138 7.20 0.72 4.53
N TYR A 139 6.00 0.52 5.02
CA TYR A 139 5.10 -0.52 4.52
C TYR A 139 4.11 0.08 3.52
N ASP A 140 4.28 -0.21 2.25
CA ASP A 140 3.32 0.10 1.20
C ASP A 140 2.20 -0.94 1.21
N ILE A 141 1.05 -0.57 1.81
CA ILE A 141 -0.08 -1.48 2.02
C ILE A 141 -1.39 -0.86 1.50
N PRO A 142 -1.99 -1.42 0.42
CA PRO A 142 -3.19 -0.84 -0.18
C PRO A 142 -4.47 -1.05 0.66
N LEU A 143 -4.55 -2.13 1.44
CA LEU A 143 -5.74 -2.55 2.20
C LEU A 143 -5.50 -2.41 3.72
N LEU A 144 -5.00 -1.26 4.15
CA LEU A 144 -4.62 -1.03 5.55
C LEU A 144 -5.83 -1.03 6.49
N ILE A 145 -6.96 -0.46 6.06
CA ILE A 145 -8.17 -0.32 6.86
C ILE A 145 -8.85 -1.66 7.07
N GLU A 146 -8.95 -2.42 5.98
CA GLU A 146 -9.61 -3.72 5.96
C GLU A 146 -8.90 -4.76 6.85
N GLY A 147 -7.62 -4.50 7.17
CA GLY A 147 -6.79 -5.37 8.00
C GLY A 147 -6.70 -5.00 9.48
N ASP A 148 -7.21 -3.84 9.89
CA ASP A 148 -7.13 -3.33 11.27
C ASP A 148 -5.70 -3.28 11.83
N TYR A 149 -4.75 -2.77 11.03
CA TYR A 149 -3.31 -2.78 11.36
C TYR A 149 -2.76 -1.41 11.75
N ALA A 150 -3.58 -0.35 11.76
CA ALA A 150 -3.10 1.03 11.89
C ALA A 150 -2.27 1.26 13.16
N ASP A 151 -2.64 0.66 14.28
CA ASP A 151 -1.97 0.80 15.58
C ASP A 151 -0.58 0.16 15.64
N ARG A 152 -0.19 -0.59 14.61
CA ARG A 152 1.13 -1.25 14.54
C ARG A 152 2.23 -0.36 13.97
N PHE A 153 1.88 0.87 13.57
CA PHE A 153 2.79 1.81 12.92
C PHE A 153 2.95 3.09 13.72
N ASP A 154 4.16 3.64 13.68
CA ASP A 154 4.48 4.93 14.33
C ASP A 154 3.79 6.11 13.62
N ALA A 155 3.45 5.91 12.34
CA ALA A 155 2.63 6.83 11.57
C ALA A 155 1.92 6.11 10.42
N VAL A 156 0.74 6.61 10.07
CA VAL A 156 -0.02 6.19 8.89
C VAL A 156 -0.11 7.38 7.94
N VAL A 157 0.49 7.24 6.78
CA VAL A 157 0.43 8.22 5.68
C VAL A 157 -0.66 7.77 4.71
N ILE A 158 -1.69 8.57 4.58
CA ILE A 158 -2.76 8.34 3.60
C ILE A 158 -2.61 9.33 2.45
N VAL A 159 -2.58 8.81 1.23
CA VAL A 159 -2.63 9.62 0.00
C VAL A 159 -4.04 9.53 -0.57
N ASP A 160 -4.69 10.67 -0.71
CA ASP A 160 -6.03 10.75 -1.29
C ASP A 160 -6.07 11.75 -2.46
N ALA A 161 -7.07 11.60 -3.30
CA ALA A 161 -7.35 12.47 -4.42
C ALA A 161 -8.84 12.44 -4.74
N PRO A 162 -9.41 13.52 -5.31
CA PRO A 162 -10.79 13.53 -5.76
C PRO A 162 -11.12 12.35 -6.67
N VAL A 163 -12.34 11.83 -6.54
CA VAL A 163 -12.78 10.65 -7.30
C VAL A 163 -12.57 10.82 -8.80
N GLU A 164 -12.90 11.98 -9.35
CA GLU A 164 -12.80 12.23 -10.79
C GLU A 164 -11.32 12.25 -11.27
N GLU A 165 -10.41 12.78 -10.45
CA GLU A 165 -8.97 12.71 -10.77
C GLU A 165 -8.44 11.26 -10.72
N ARG A 166 -8.93 10.47 -9.76
CA ARG A 166 -8.60 9.04 -9.67
C ARG A 166 -9.12 8.28 -10.88
N VAL A 167 -10.35 8.57 -11.33
CA VAL A 167 -10.94 7.99 -12.56
C VAL A 167 -10.08 8.33 -13.77
N LYS A 168 -9.75 9.61 -14.00
CA LYS A 168 -8.88 10.04 -15.12
C LYS A 168 -7.54 9.32 -15.13
N ARG A 169 -6.90 9.17 -13.95
CA ARG A 169 -5.61 8.45 -13.82
C ARG A 169 -5.75 6.97 -14.16
N LEU A 170 -6.87 6.35 -13.83
CA LEU A 170 -7.17 4.95 -14.16
C LEU A 170 -7.50 4.77 -15.64
N GLU A 171 -8.22 5.70 -16.26
CA GLU A 171 -8.45 5.75 -17.71
C GLU A 171 -7.12 5.81 -18.48
N GLY A 172 -6.19 6.66 -18.05
CA GLY A 172 -4.85 6.74 -18.62
C GLY A 172 -4.04 5.43 -18.51
N ARG A 173 -4.49 4.48 -17.66
CA ARG A 173 -3.94 3.12 -17.51
C ARG A 173 -4.76 2.04 -18.21
N GLY A 174 -5.75 2.44 -19.04
CA GLY A 174 -6.59 1.53 -19.81
C GLY A 174 -7.77 0.92 -19.04
N VAL A 175 -8.15 1.47 -17.90
CA VAL A 175 -9.33 1.02 -17.15
C VAL A 175 -10.55 1.84 -17.60
N ALA A 176 -11.64 1.18 -17.98
CA ALA A 176 -12.87 1.88 -18.35
C ALA A 176 -13.41 2.73 -17.17
N PRO A 177 -14.01 3.91 -17.42
CA PRO A 177 -14.49 4.82 -16.37
C PRO A 177 -15.46 4.18 -15.38
N GLU A 178 -16.36 3.34 -15.88
CA GLU A 178 -17.34 2.62 -15.04
C GLU A 178 -16.66 1.62 -14.12
N ASP A 179 -15.70 0.86 -14.64
CA ASP A 179 -14.88 -0.07 -13.85
C ASP A 179 -14.02 0.66 -12.82
N ALA A 180 -13.45 1.81 -13.20
CA ALA A 180 -12.70 2.66 -12.30
C ALA A 180 -13.55 3.11 -11.12
N ARG A 181 -14.77 3.65 -11.39
CA ARG A 181 -15.72 4.04 -10.35
C ARG A 181 -16.18 2.86 -9.48
N ALA A 182 -16.42 1.69 -10.09
CA ALA A 182 -16.78 0.48 -9.35
C ALA A 182 -15.67 0.06 -8.37
N ARG A 183 -14.39 0.04 -8.81
CA ARG A 183 -13.25 -0.26 -7.96
C ARG A 183 -13.05 0.76 -6.84
N ILE A 184 -13.27 2.04 -7.12
CA ILE A 184 -13.19 3.10 -6.11
C ILE A 184 -14.26 2.92 -5.05
N ARG A 185 -15.52 2.62 -5.44
CA ARG A 185 -16.62 2.38 -4.50
C ARG A 185 -16.46 1.13 -3.65
N ALA A 186 -15.72 0.14 -4.13
CA ALA A 186 -15.45 -1.10 -3.39
C ALA A 186 -14.38 -0.96 -2.30
N GLN A 187 -13.65 0.17 -2.26
CA GLN A 187 -12.65 0.47 -1.23
C GLN A 187 -13.28 1.29 -0.09
N ALA A 188 -12.59 1.32 1.04
CA ALA A 188 -12.92 2.22 2.15
C ALA A 188 -13.06 3.67 1.66
N SER A 189 -13.96 4.43 2.25
CA SER A 189 -14.20 5.85 1.96
C SER A 189 -13.01 6.72 2.36
N SER A 190 -12.96 7.96 1.84
CA SER A 190 -11.96 8.95 2.28
C SER A 190 -12.11 9.28 3.77
N GLU A 191 -13.32 9.26 4.30
CA GLU A 191 -13.59 9.50 5.73
C GLU A 191 -13.01 8.40 6.60
N GLU A 192 -13.26 7.12 6.26
CA GLU A 192 -12.69 5.98 6.97
C GLU A 192 -11.15 5.99 6.91
N ARG A 193 -10.56 6.32 5.76
CA ARG A 193 -9.11 6.48 5.63
C ARG A 193 -8.57 7.63 6.49
N ARG A 194 -9.29 8.77 6.51
CA ARG A 194 -8.90 9.92 7.32
C ARG A 194 -8.97 9.63 8.82
N ALA A 195 -9.90 8.77 9.23
CA ALA A 195 -10.06 8.37 10.61
C ALA A 195 -8.84 7.62 11.19
N ILE A 196 -8.00 6.98 10.39
CA ILE A 196 -6.79 6.31 10.84
C ILE A 196 -5.50 7.06 10.49
N ALA A 197 -5.57 8.10 9.66
CA ALA A 197 -4.40 8.82 9.18
C ALA A 197 -3.68 9.58 10.29
N THR A 198 -2.36 9.45 10.34
CA THR A 198 -1.47 10.36 11.07
C THR A 198 -1.10 11.55 10.19
N ILE A 199 -0.78 11.27 8.93
CA ILE A 199 -0.47 12.24 7.88
C ILE A 199 -1.44 12.03 6.74
N TRP A 200 -2.12 13.10 6.31
CA TRP A 200 -3.01 13.11 5.16
C TRP A 200 -2.39 13.91 4.04
N ILE A 201 -2.29 13.32 2.85
CA ILE A 201 -1.78 13.97 1.64
C ILE A 201 -2.94 14.11 0.66
N ASP A 202 -3.33 15.35 0.35
CA ASP A 202 -4.26 15.71 -0.70
C ASP A 202 -3.48 15.87 -2.02
N ASN A 203 -3.82 15.04 -3.01
CA ASN A 203 -3.16 15.00 -4.31
C ASN A 203 -4.09 15.51 -5.42
N GLU A 204 -4.20 16.84 -5.55
CA GLU A 204 -4.93 17.53 -6.61
C GLU A 204 -4.00 18.18 -7.63
N GLY A 205 -2.70 18.04 -7.47
CA GLY A 205 -1.68 18.69 -8.30
C GLY A 205 -1.03 17.75 -9.31
N SER A 206 0.08 18.24 -9.86
CA SER A 206 0.93 17.47 -10.76
C SER A 206 1.70 16.37 -10.04
N ALA A 207 2.28 15.43 -10.81
CA ALA A 207 3.16 14.41 -10.25
C ALA A 207 4.38 15.03 -9.54
N ALA A 208 4.91 16.14 -10.07
CA ALA A 208 6.05 16.86 -9.48
C ALA A 208 5.67 17.51 -8.15
N ASP A 209 4.47 18.11 -8.05
CA ASP A 209 3.97 18.69 -6.80
C ASP A 209 3.82 17.61 -5.72
N LEU A 210 3.27 16.43 -6.08
CA LEU A 210 3.13 15.31 -5.17
C LEU A 210 4.48 14.78 -4.69
N GLU A 211 5.45 14.64 -5.59
CA GLU A 211 6.81 14.20 -5.26
C GLU A 211 7.48 15.17 -4.28
N GLU A 212 7.30 16.47 -4.51
CA GLU A 212 7.88 17.50 -3.63
C GLU A 212 7.18 17.53 -2.26
N VAL A 213 5.84 17.41 -2.20
CA VAL A 213 5.13 17.27 -0.92
C VAL A 213 5.60 16.02 -0.17
N ALA A 214 5.74 14.88 -0.87
CA ALA A 214 6.25 13.65 -0.28
C ALA A 214 7.68 13.83 0.27
N ARG A 215 8.56 14.52 -0.46
CA ARG A 215 9.92 14.85 0.01
C ARG A 215 9.87 15.68 1.30
N LEU A 216 9.04 16.73 1.33
CA LEU A 216 8.89 17.57 2.52
C LEU A 216 8.33 16.79 3.72
N VAL A 217 7.37 15.90 3.51
CA VAL A 217 6.85 15.00 4.56
C VAL A 217 7.97 14.11 5.09
N TYR A 218 8.73 13.49 4.20
CA TYR A 218 9.85 12.63 4.58
C TYR A 218 10.86 13.38 5.45
N GLU A 219 11.39 14.52 4.96
CA GLU A 219 12.47 15.27 5.58
C GLU A 219 12.04 16.01 6.86
N ARG A 220 10.86 16.64 6.85
CA ARG A 220 10.46 17.53 7.93
C ARG A 220 9.70 16.84 9.06
N TRP A 221 9.00 15.75 8.73
CA TRP A 221 8.15 15.08 9.72
C TRP A 221 8.65 13.67 10.08
N LEU A 222 9.00 12.87 9.07
CA LEU A 222 9.34 11.47 9.32
C LEU A 222 10.80 11.27 9.73
N THR A 223 11.72 12.09 9.20
CA THR A 223 13.17 12.00 9.46
C THR A 223 13.82 13.37 9.74
N PRO A 224 13.31 14.20 10.66
CA PRO A 224 13.76 15.59 10.83
C PRO A 224 15.22 15.76 11.24
N ASP A 225 15.91 14.71 11.71
CA ASP A 225 17.26 14.77 12.23
C ASP A 225 18.31 14.11 11.30
N VAL A 226 17.97 13.83 10.05
CA VAL A 226 18.87 13.18 9.07
C VAL A 226 19.37 14.20 8.02
N ALA A 227 19.10 15.50 8.22
CA ALA A 227 19.55 16.59 7.36
C ALA A 227 20.86 17.22 7.86
#